data_b684101a02eb28a51336aa50d6e0fb4f
#
_entry.id   b684101a02eb28a51336aa50d6e0fb4f
#
_cell.length_a   1.000
_cell.length_b   1.000
_cell.length_c   1.000
_cell.angle_alpha   90.00
_cell.angle_beta   90.00
_cell.angle_gamma   90.00
#
_symmetry.space_group_name_H-M   'P 1'
#
loop_
_entity.id
_entity.type
_entity.pdbx_description
1 polymer ?
#
loop_
_entity_poly.entity_id
_entity_poly.type
_entity_poly.pdbx_seq_one_letter_code
_entity_poly.pdbx_strand_id
1 'polypeptide(L)'
;MSFYKRRRPKPEEEKCADPAKARARALDALASREMSSAQLYERLCYGFTEQAAAAAVAEMVELDYVNDDRYAEARAHSLLAARKSRRAAAQNLRQKGLSGAQIEQALENVYALDADGESPELEAAAALVRSRYMKKLADGRRDLVTAALMRRGFAYPVVKEAIKRAEEE
;
A
#
# COMPACT_ATOMS: atom_id res chain seq x y z
N MET A 1 24.54 8.66 -10.32
CA MET A 1 23.14 9.07 -10.01
C MET A 1 22.33 8.91 -11.29
N SER A 2 21.52 7.86 -11.40
CA SER A 2 20.69 7.62 -12.59
C SER A 2 19.41 8.42 -12.43
N PHE A 3 19.30 9.52 -13.18
CA PHE A 3 18.04 10.26 -13.30
C PHE A 3 17.06 9.40 -14.11
N TYR A 4 16.19 8.68 -13.44
CA TYR A 4 15.02 8.07 -14.06
C TYR A 4 14.13 9.20 -14.58
N LYS A 5 14.31 9.59 -15.87
CA LYS A 5 13.39 10.47 -16.56
C LYS A 5 12.00 9.79 -16.52
N ARG A 6 11.07 10.32 -15.73
CA ARG A 6 9.66 9.93 -15.81
C ARG A 6 9.25 10.10 -17.27
N ARG A 7 8.95 9.01 -17.96
CA ARG A 7 8.39 9.07 -19.32
C ARG A 7 7.13 9.93 -19.26
N ARG A 8 7.06 10.96 -20.07
CA ARG A 8 5.82 11.71 -20.23
C ARG A 8 4.84 10.87 -21.03
N PRO A 9 3.52 10.93 -20.73
CA PRO A 9 2.53 10.26 -21.57
C PRO A 9 2.63 10.84 -22.99
N LYS A 10 2.38 10.00 -23.97
CA LYS A 10 2.30 10.47 -25.37
C LYS A 10 1.09 11.38 -25.56
N PRO A 11 1.14 12.35 -26.47
CA PRO A 11 -0.06 13.04 -26.94
C PRO A 11 -1.09 12.04 -27.44
N GLU A 12 -2.39 12.32 -27.30
CA GLU A 12 -3.47 11.38 -27.61
C GLU A 12 -3.39 10.89 -29.08
N GLU A 13 -3.03 11.80 -29.99
CA GLU A 13 -2.86 11.52 -31.44
C GLU A 13 -1.75 10.50 -31.75
N GLU A 14 -0.77 10.36 -30.87
CA GLU A 14 0.34 9.40 -31.01
C GLU A 14 0.12 8.09 -30.25
N LYS A 15 -0.97 7.96 -29.52
CA LYS A 15 -1.27 6.76 -28.76
C LYS A 15 -1.76 5.63 -29.66
N CYS A 16 -1.36 4.42 -29.31
CA CYS A 16 -1.78 3.22 -30.04
C CYS A 16 -3.20 2.83 -29.63
N ALA A 17 -4.08 2.67 -30.61
CA ALA A 17 -5.46 2.23 -30.42
C ALA A 17 -5.64 0.70 -30.57
N ASP A 18 -4.56 -0.05 -30.84
CA ASP A 18 -4.60 -1.50 -31.08
C ASP A 18 -4.77 -2.28 -29.75
N PRO A 19 -5.91 -2.94 -29.51
CA PRO A 19 -6.17 -3.68 -28.28
C PRO A 19 -5.21 -4.87 -28.08
N ALA A 20 -4.79 -5.55 -29.16
CA ALA A 20 -3.90 -6.68 -29.06
C ALA A 20 -2.52 -6.28 -28.55
N LYS A 21 -2.02 -5.13 -29.00
CA LYS A 21 -0.76 -4.56 -28.49
C LYS A 21 -0.90 -4.09 -27.04
N ALA A 22 -2.05 -3.49 -26.67
CA ALA A 22 -2.32 -3.09 -25.28
C ALA A 22 -2.36 -4.33 -24.36
N ARG A 23 -3.01 -5.42 -24.79
CA ARG A 23 -3.02 -6.71 -24.09
C ARG A 23 -1.62 -7.29 -23.87
N ALA A 24 -0.82 -7.37 -24.92
CA ALA A 24 0.56 -7.87 -24.82
C ALA A 24 1.36 -7.02 -23.83
N ARG A 25 1.20 -5.70 -23.86
CA ARG A 25 1.87 -4.79 -22.93
C ARG A 25 1.37 -4.93 -21.50
N ALA A 26 0.09 -5.25 -21.28
CA ALA A 26 -0.47 -5.55 -19.96
C ALA A 26 0.19 -6.81 -19.36
N LEU A 27 0.26 -7.90 -20.14
CA LEU A 27 0.92 -9.14 -19.72
C LEU A 27 2.39 -8.93 -19.36
N ASP A 28 3.16 -8.21 -20.17
CA ASP A 28 4.55 -7.84 -19.87
C ASP A 28 4.67 -7.05 -18.56
N ALA A 29 3.72 -6.15 -18.31
CA ALA A 29 3.73 -5.33 -17.11
C ALA A 29 3.46 -6.18 -15.85
N LEU A 30 2.49 -7.09 -15.93
CA LEU A 30 2.11 -8.00 -14.83
C LEU A 30 3.17 -9.07 -14.58
N ALA A 31 3.87 -9.55 -15.61
CA ALA A 31 5.01 -10.48 -15.46
C ALA A 31 6.15 -9.87 -14.64
N SER A 32 6.29 -8.54 -14.62
CA SER A 32 7.35 -7.87 -13.88
C SER A 32 7.02 -7.61 -12.40
N ARG A 33 5.76 -7.40 -12.07
CA ARG A 33 5.24 -7.15 -10.71
C ARG A 33 3.73 -7.15 -10.66
N GLU A 34 3.18 -7.47 -9.51
CA GLU A 34 1.76 -7.26 -9.23
C GLU A 34 1.39 -5.76 -9.23
N MET A 35 0.19 -5.49 -9.73
CA MET A 35 -0.39 -4.15 -9.80
C MET A 35 -1.90 -4.22 -9.57
N SER A 36 -2.48 -3.14 -9.05
CA SER A 36 -3.93 -2.94 -9.10
C SER A 36 -4.39 -2.64 -10.52
N SER A 37 -5.67 -2.86 -10.79
CA SER A 37 -6.32 -2.52 -12.06
C SER A 37 -6.09 -1.05 -12.45
N ALA A 38 -6.21 -0.13 -11.47
CA ALA A 38 -5.96 1.29 -11.67
C ALA A 38 -4.50 1.57 -12.05
N GLN A 39 -3.53 0.91 -11.41
CA GLN A 39 -2.11 1.08 -11.74
C GLN A 39 -1.77 0.54 -13.13
N LEU A 40 -2.37 -0.58 -13.52
CA LEU A 40 -2.20 -1.15 -14.85
C LEU A 40 -2.78 -0.20 -15.90
N TYR A 41 -4.00 0.30 -15.67
CA TYR A 41 -4.65 1.28 -16.54
C TYR A 41 -3.79 2.54 -16.72
N GLU A 42 -3.38 3.19 -15.65
CA GLU A 42 -2.48 4.35 -15.72
C GLU A 42 -1.22 4.06 -16.54
N ARG A 43 -0.61 2.89 -16.30
CA ARG A 43 0.61 2.49 -17.01
C ARG A 43 0.38 2.31 -18.52
N LEU A 44 -0.75 1.75 -18.92
CA LEU A 44 -1.10 1.57 -20.33
C LEU A 44 -1.42 2.91 -21.01
N CYS A 45 -2.09 3.83 -20.32
CA CYS A 45 -2.43 5.16 -20.84
C CYS A 45 -1.22 6.02 -21.22
N TYR A 46 0.01 5.64 -20.85
CA TYR A 46 1.21 6.31 -21.33
C TYR A 46 1.46 6.12 -22.84
N GLY A 47 0.99 5.03 -23.42
CA GLY A 47 1.26 4.72 -24.83
C GLY A 47 0.07 4.23 -25.63
N PHE A 48 -1.07 3.98 -24.96
CA PHE A 48 -2.30 3.50 -25.56
C PHE A 48 -3.45 4.47 -25.33
N THR A 49 -4.44 4.47 -26.21
CA THR A 49 -5.68 5.20 -26.00
C THR A 49 -6.41 4.67 -24.77
N GLU A 50 -7.23 5.50 -24.14
CA GLU A 50 -8.01 5.12 -22.96
C GLU A 50 -8.88 3.89 -23.23
N GLN A 51 -9.47 3.82 -24.43
CA GLN A 51 -10.31 2.69 -24.83
C GLN A 51 -9.49 1.38 -24.93
N ALA A 52 -8.32 1.40 -25.57
CA ALA A 52 -7.48 0.22 -25.69
C ALA A 52 -6.91 -0.21 -24.33
N ALA A 53 -6.54 0.76 -23.48
CA ALA A 53 -6.08 0.50 -22.13
C ALA A 53 -7.18 -0.12 -21.24
N ALA A 54 -8.40 0.44 -21.27
CA ALA A 54 -9.54 -0.08 -20.52
C ALA A 54 -9.91 -1.50 -20.94
N ALA A 55 -9.96 -1.77 -22.24
CA ALA A 55 -10.24 -3.10 -22.77
C ALA A 55 -9.20 -4.13 -22.31
N ALA A 56 -7.91 -3.78 -22.37
CA ALA A 56 -6.84 -4.67 -21.93
C ALA A 56 -6.91 -4.92 -20.41
N VAL A 57 -7.21 -3.91 -19.59
CA VAL A 57 -7.37 -4.09 -18.14
C VAL A 57 -8.57 -4.98 -17.83
N ALA A 58 -9.71 -4.76 -18.48
CA ALA A 58 -10.92 -5.58 -18.30
C ALA A 58 -10.64 -7.06 -18.59
N GLU A 59 -9.93 -7.35 -19.68
CA GLU A 59 -9.52 -8.72 -20.00
C GLU A 59 -8.58 -9.32 -18.94
N MET A 60 -7.63 -8.55 -18.41
CA MET A 60 -6.74 -9.04 -17.34
C MET A 60 -7.48 -9.34 -16.03
N VAL A 61 -8.53 -8.59 -15.73
CA VAL A 61 -9.42 -8.85 -14.59
C VAL A 61 -10.27 -10.09 -14.83
N GLU A 62 -10.87 -10.23 -16.02
CA GLU A 62 -11.69 -11.40 -16.39
C GLU A 62 -10.88 -12.71 -16.33
N LEU A 63 -9.62 -12.66 -16.74
CA LEU A 63 -8.69 -13.81 -16.70
C LEU A 63 -8.02 -14.02 -15.33
N ASP A 64 -8.39 -13.25 -14.29
CA ASP A 64 -7.80 -13.24 -12.93
C ASP A 64 -6.28 -12.99 -12.89
N TYR A 65 -5.71 -12.39 -13.93
CA TYR A 65 -4.33 -11.90 -13.88
C TYR A 65 -4.21 -10.63 -13.01
N VAL A 66 -5.28 -9.85 -12.88
CA VAL A 66 -5.43 -8.72 -11.97
C VAL A 66 -6.61 -8.98 -11.04
N ASN A 67 -6.33 -8.93 -9.75
CA ASN A 67 -7.34 -9.09 -8.71
C ASN A 67 -7.08 -8.07 -7.61
N ASP A 68 -7.90 -7.03 -7.56
CA ASP A 68 -7.69 -5.89 -6.65
C ASP A 68 -7.88 -6.27 -5.18
N ASP A 69 -8.73 -7.25 -4.87
CA ASP A 69 -8.94 -7.71 -3.49
C ASP A 69 -7.71 -8.47 -2.99
N ARG A 70 -7.19 -9.40 -3.79
CA ARG A 70 -5.93 -10.11 -3.50
C ARG A 70 -4.76 -9.15 -3.39
N TYR A 71 -4.66 -8.17 -4.29
CA TYR A 71 -3.63 -7.14 -4.24
C TYR A 71 -3.72 -6.28 -2.98
N ALA A 72 -4.94 -5.87 -2.59
CA ALA A 72 -5.19 -5.08 -1.39
C ALA A 72 -4.71 -5.78 -0.14
N GLU A 73 -5.07 -7.06 0.02
CA GLU A 73 -4.71 -7.88 1.19
C GLU A 73 -3.20 -8.14 1.25
N ALA A 74 -2.58 -8.58 0.16
CA ALA A 74 -1.14 -8.78 0.08
C ALA A 74 -0.36 -7.49 0.39
N ARG A 75 -0.86 -6.35 -0.11
CA ARG A 75 -0.26 -5.06 0.16
C ARG A 75 -0.44 -4.62 1.61
N ALA A 76 -1.60 -4.86 2.22
CA ALA A 76 -1.85 -4.57 3.64
C ALA A 76 -0.91 -5.38 4.54
N HIS A 77 -0.71 -6.68 4.28
CA HIS A 77 0.27 -7.51 4.98
C HIS A 77 1.70 -6.95 4.87
N SER A 78 2.11 -6.56 3.66
CA SER A 78 3.43 -5.96 3.43
C SER A 78 3.62 -4.64 4.21
N LEU A 79 2.55 -3.84 4.33
CA LEU A 79 2.59 -2.58 5.06
C LEU A 79 2.63 -2.80 6.58
N LEU A 80 1.89 -3.78 7.10
CA LEU A 80 1.96 -4.19 8.51
C LEU A 80 3.35 -4.70 8.86
N ALA A 81 3.94 -5.59 8.05
CA ALA A 81 5.31 -6.08 8.22
C ALA A 81 6.33 -4.92 8.19
N ALA A 82 6.07 -3.87 7.42
CA ALA A 82 6.86 -2.64 7.42
C ALA A 82 6.51 -1.68 8.58
N ARG A 83 5.76 -2.16 9.59
CA ARG A 83 5.36 -1.41 10.79
C ARG A 83 4.61 -0.11 10.47
N LYS A 84 3.70 -0.16 9.50
CA LYS A 84 2.81 0.95 9.17
C LYS A 84 1.53 0.83 10.00
N SER A 85 0.99 1.99 10.41
CA SER A 85 -0.33 2.03 11.04
C SER A 85 -1.44 1.68 10.04
N ARG A 86 -2.60 1.22 10.54
CA ARG A 86 -3.80 0.98 9.74
C ARG A 86 -4.17 2.20 8.89
N ARG A 87 -4.07 3.40 9.46
CA ARG A 87 -4.31 4.67 8.74
C ARG A 87 -3.34 4.90 7.59
N ALA A 88 -2.04 4.66 7.82
CA ALA A 88 -1.03 4.81 6.78
C ALA A 88 -1.19 3.74 5.68
N ALA A 89 -1.60 2.52 6.04
CA ALA A 89 -1.93 1.46 5.10
C ALA A 89 -3.15 1.85 4.24
N ALA A 90 -4.23 2.35 4.84
CA ALA A 90 -5.40 2.84 4.11
C ALA A 90 -5.02 3.92 3.08
N GLN A 91 -4.20 4.88 3.48
CA GLN A 91 -3.74 5.93 2.57
C GLN A 91 -2.91 5.37 1.41
N ASN A 92 -2.02 4.41 1.68
CA ASN A 92 -1.23 3.76 0.64
C ASN A 92 -2.11 3.01 -0.37
N LEU A 93 -3.10 2.26 0.11
CA LEU A 93 -4.04 1.51 -0.73
C LEU A 93 -4.91 2.45 -1.60
N ARG A 94 -5.37 3.59 -1.06
CA ARG A 94 -6.06 4.62 -1.86
C ARG A 94 -5.18 5.17 -2.98
N GLN A 95 -3.89 5.41 -2.71
CA GLN A 95 -2.93 5.84 -3.72
C GLN A 95 -2.67 4.78 -4.81
N LYS A 96 -3.07 3.53 -4.57
CA LYS A 96 -3.03 2.45 -5.56
C LYS A 96 -4.32 2.32 -6.37
N GLY A 97 -5.28 3.22 -6.14
CA GLY A 97 -6.54 3.28 -6.88
C GLY A 97 -7.58 2.25 -6.44
N LEU A 98 -7.42 1.66 -5.25
CA LEU A 98 -8.38 0.69 -4.70
C LEU A 98 -9.62 1.40 -4.15
N SER A 99 -10.76 0.75 -4.24
CA SER A 99 -12.04 1.24 -3.72
C SER A 99 -12.06 1.24 -2.18
N GLY A 100 -12.96 2.04 -1.60
CA GLY A 100 -13.13 2.10 -0.15
C GLY A 100 -13.50 0.74 0.45
N ALA A 101 -14.36 -0.03 -0.23
CA ALA A 101 -14.78 -1.37 0.22
C ALA A 101 -13.61 -2.37 0.23
N GLN A 102 -12.81 -2.41 -0.82
CA GLN A 102 -11.61 -3.25 -0.92
C GLN A 102 -10.58 -2.92 0.16
N ILE A 103 -10.38 -1.62 0.39
CA ILE A 103 -9.45 -1.14 1.43
C ILE A 103 -9.92 -1.57 2.82
N GLU A 104 -11.20 -1.36 3.13
CA GLU A 104 -11.73 -1.69 4.45
C GLU A 104 -11.68 -3.20 4.70
N GLN A 105 -12.09 -4.01 3.73
CA GLN A 105 -12.02 -5.47 3.80
C GLN A 105 -10.59 -5.98 4.04
N ALA A 106 -9.62 -5.47 3.27
CA ALA A 106 -8.22 -5.86 3.43
C ALA A 106 -7.66 -5.44 4.81
N LEU A 107 -8.05 -4.27 5.30
CA LEU A 107 -7.60 -3.79 6.61
C LEU A 107 -8.29 -4.52 7.76
N GLU A 108 -9.55 -4.93 7.60
CA GLU A 108 -10.23 -5.79 8.58
C GLU A 108 -9.55 -7.15 8.67
N ASN A 109 -9.21 -7.77 7.54
CA ASN A 109 -8.53 -9.05 7.53
C ASN A 109 -7.13 -9.00 8.17
N VAL A 110 -6.37 -7.94 7.91
CA VAL A 110 -4.93 -7.87 8.25
C VAL A 110 -4.64 -7.20 9.59
N TYR A 111 -5.47 -6.22 9.98
CA TYR A 111 -5.31 -5.45 11.22
C TYR A 111 -6.33 -5.83 12.30
N ALA A 112 -7.13 -6.89 12.08
CA ALA A 112 -7.97 -7.47 13.13
C ALA A 112 -7.13 -7.96 14.30
N LEU A 113 -7.76 -8.13 15.45
CA LEU A 113 -7.14 -8.86 16.57
C LEU A 113 -6.82 -10.28 16.11
N ASP A 114 -5.67 -10.78 16.52
CA ASP A 114 -5.31 -12.18 16.27
C ASP A 114 -6.10 -13.16 17.15
N ALA A 115 -5.80 -14.44 17.05
CA ALA A 115 -6.48 -15.49 17.82
C ALA A 115 -6.32 -15.33 19.34
N ASP A 116 -5.27 -14.69 19.79
CA ASP A 116 -4.97 -14.43 21.20
C ASP A 116 -5.56 -13.08 21.68
N GLY A 117 -6.26 -12.36 20.80
CA GLY A 117 -6.84 -11.04 21.07
C GLY A 117 -5.82 -9.89 21.02
N GLU A 118 -4.62 -10.14 20.52
CA GLU A 118 -3.59 -9.15 20.37
C GLU A 118 -3.79 -8.29 19.11
N SER A 119 -3.45 -7.02 19.20
CA SER A 119 -3.54 -6.10 18.07
C SER A 119 -2.26 -6.10 17.25
N PRO A 120 -2.28 -6.53 15.97
CA PRO A 120 -1.11 -6.45 15.10
C PRO A 120 -0.57 -5.02 14.93
N GLU A 121 -1.47 -4.02 14.96
CA GLU A 121 -1.06 -2.61 14.90
C GLU A 121 -0.30 -2.19 16.16
N LEU A 122 -0.74 -2.65 17.33
CA LEU A 122 -0.08 -2.37 18.61
C LEU A 122 1.31 -2.99 18.63
N GLU A 123 1.45 -4.25 18.22
CA GLU A 123 2.75 -4.92 18.14
C GLU A 123 3.68 -4.22 17.14
N ALA A 124 3.17 -3.83 15.97
CA ALA A 124 3.95 -3.04 15.00
C ALA A 124 4.45 -1.71 15.59
N ALA A 125 3.60 -1.04 16.38
CA ALA A 125 3.98 0.20 17.07
C ALA A 125 5.03 -0.05 18.16
N ALA A 126 4.85 -1.07 19.01
CA ALA A 126 5.79 -1.44 20.08
C ALA A 126 7.16 -1.82 19.49
N ALA A 127 7.17 -2.67 18.45
CA ALA A 127 8.40 -3.04 17.74
C ALA A 127 9.11 -1.82 17.11
N LEU A 128 8.34 -0.82 16.66
CA LEU A 128 8.91 0.43 16.16
C LEU A 128 9.54 1.26 17.29
N VAL A 129 8.90 1.31 18.46
CA VAL A 129 9.45 1.98 19.66
C VAL A 129 10.76 1.30 20.07
N ARG A 130 10.76 -0.02 20.25
CA ARG A 130 11.94 -0.80 20.62
C ARG A 130 13.12 -0.58 19.67
N SER A 131 12.86 -0.59 18.38
CA SER A 131 13.94 -0.50 17.40
C SER A 131 14.51 0.91 17.17
N ARG A 132 13.75 1.97 17.50
CA ARG A 132 14.12 3.33 17.07
C ARG A 132 14.04 4.40 18.15
N TYR A 133 13.31 4.17 19.24
CA TYR A 133 12.97 5.23 20.18
C TYR A 133 13.37 4.98 21.63
N MET A 134 13.92 3.80 21.97
CA MET A 134 14.31 3.46 23.35
C MET A 134 15.27 4.50 23.96
N LYS A 135 16.27 4.97 23.21
CA LYS A 135 17.17 6.02 23.68
C LYS A 135 16.42 7.29 24.07
N LYS A 136 15.43 7.71 23.28
CA LYS A 136 14.63 8.90 23.58
C LYS A 136 13.75 8.72 24.81
N LEU A 137 13.25 7.51 25.04
CA LEU A 137 12.48 7.19 26.26
C LEU A 137 13.38 7.23 27.49
N ALA A 138 14.58 6.64 27.41
CA ALA A 138 15.58 6.71 28.49
C ALA A 138 15.99 8.16 28.82
N ASP A 139 16.03 9.06 27.81
CA ASP A 139 16.28 10.49 27.99
C ASP A 139 15.04 11.27 28.53
N GLY A 140 13.94 10.58 28.89
CA GLY A 140 12.69 11.18 29.39
C GLY A 140 11.86 11.90 28.32
N ARG A 141 12.16 11.73 27.03
CA ARG A 141 11.52 12.46 25.91
C ARG A 141 10.33 11.70 25.32
N ARG A 142 9.43 11.26 26.19
CA ARG A 142 8.22 10.50 25.82
C ARG A 142 7.27 11.29 24.89
N ASP A 143 7.21 12.60 25.08
CA ASP A 143 6.43 13.53 24.24
C ASP A 143 6.85 13.47 22.78
N LEU A 144 8.15 13.44 22.51
CA LEU A 144 8.67 13.36 21.13
C LEU A 144 8.41 12.00 20.48
N VAL A 145 8.46 10.92 21.25
CA VAL A 145 8.14 9.57 20.77
C VAL A 145 6.67 9.50 20.41
N THR A 146 5.80 10.00 21.30
CA THR A 146 4.35 10.10 21.06
C THR A 146 4.05 10.88 19.77
N ALA A 147 4.59 12.08 19.63
CA ALA A 147 4.40 12.90 18.45
C ALA A 147 4.93 12.23 17.17
N ALA A 148 6.05 11.49 17.25
CA ALA A 148 6.60 10.78 16.10
C ALA A 148 5.73 9.63 15.62
N LEU A 149 5.13 8.86 16.53
CA LEU A 149 4.21 7.76 16.18
C LEU A 149 2.86 8.28 15.68
N MET A 150 2.33 9.34 16.28
CA MET A 150 1.11 9.99 15.80
C MET A 150 1.26 10.54 14.37
N ARG A 151 2.41 11.15 14.03
CA ARG A 151 2.71 11.58 12.65
C ARG A 151 2.79 10.40 11.67
N ARG A 152 3.08 9.19 12.14
CA ARG A 152 3.05 7.95 11.34
C ARG A 152 1.64 7.37 11.21
N GLY A 153 0.65 8.01 11.84
CA GLY A 153 -0.76 7.65 11.72
C GLY A 153 -1.26 6.67 12.80
N PHE A 154 -0.44 6.32 13.79
CA PHE A 154 -0.93 5.53 14.93
C PHE A 154 -1.86 6.36 15.82
N ALA A 155 -2.96 5.75 16.27
CA ALA A 155 -3.89 6.40 17.19
C ALA A 155 -3.25 6.57 18.59
N TYR A 156 -3.61 7.64 19.30
CA TYR A 156 -3.03 7.93 20.61
C TYR A 156 -3.12 6.76 21.62
N PRO A 157 -4.26 6.02 21.75
CA PRO A 157 -4.34 4.87 22.63
C PRO A 157 -3.31 3.78 22.28
N VAL A 158 -3.13 3.49 20.98
CA VAL A 158 -2.12 2.53 20.50
C VAL A 158 -0.71 3.00 20.83
N VAL A 159 -0.44 4.30 20.64
CA VAL A 159 0.87 4.89 20.95
C VAL A 159 1.19 4.79 22.43
N LYS A 160 0.23 5.12 23.30
CA LYS A 160 0.38 5.06 24.76
C LYS A 160 0.72 3.64 25.22
N GLU A 161 -0.03 2.66 24.73
CA GLU A 161 0.17 1.25 25.08
C GLU A 161 1.46 0.69 24.50
N ALA A 162 1.82 1.05 23.27
CA ALA A 162 3.07 0.64 22.64
C ALA A 162 4.31 1.14 23.39
N ILE A 163 4.27 2.37 23.89
CA ILE A 163 5.36 2.93 24.70
C ILE A 163 5.45 2.18 26.04
N LYS A 164 4.31 1.94 26.71
CA LYS A 164 4.25 1.20 27.96
C LYS A 164 4.85 -0.20 27.80
N ARG A 165 4.41 -0.99 26.80
CA ARG A 165 4.96 -2.34 26.52
C ARG A 165 6.47 -2.30 26.28
N ALA A 166 6.96 -1.30 25.55
CA ALA A 166 8.39 -1.19 25.26
C ALA A 166 9.25 -0.78 26.48
N GLU A 167 8.66 -0.18 27.52
CA GLU A 167 9.33 0.16 28.77
C GLU A 167 9.31 -0.99 29.79
N GLU A 168 8.37 -1.94 29.66
CA GLU A 168 8.18 -3.11 30.58
C GLU A 168 9.04 -4.32 30.17
N GLU A 169 9.56 -4.37 28.94
CA GLU A 169 10.44 -5.43 28.40
C GLU A 169 11.92 -5.09 28.58
#